data_ab533ed653493ff10495560989bf8958
#
_entry.id   ab533ed653493ff10495560989bf8958
#
_cell.length_a   1.000
_cell.length_b   1.000
_cell.length_c   1.000
_cell.angle_alpha   90.00
_cell.angle_beta   90.00
_cell.angle_gamma   90.00
#
_symmetry.space_group_name_H-M   'P 1'
#
loop_
_entity.id
_entity.type
_entity.pdbx_description
1 polymer ?
#
loop_
_entity_poly.entity_id
_entity_poly.type
_entity_poly.pdbx_seq_one_letter_code
_entity_poly.pdbx_strand_id
1 'polypeptide(L)'
;MRIALKSRLTATVLLRAAWLRARRVNLAMLILVAGAIVYGVAFLYAAGQQSGGRFSGMWVRQCLYAGIGSVCMVGVAMLDYRVLARYIWHLFFLTIAGLVLVVLVGDEINGAKSWIDLGPVTVQPSEFGKVGSILLLAFLASRPSLDPSNFWHSVLIGGVAAGIPAALILCQPDVGSALTLVPIALAILFLSGLKLRWLFCLAVIILPFLPYTWKNLAKQHHRDRVWVFAYHLMPAEMRQNHEPPNISREGYNAHQSLLAVGSGGIWGKGYMQGTQNALGFLPRNVAPSDFIFSVIAEESGFVGSVILLTIQWLLIMCCVYVSMVAGNQFGRNIAVGIAALLCAHLYINVGMTIGLAPIIGIPLPFVSRGGSFMLSLLICVGLLQSIYMHRPQHVDKLELTHG
;
A
#
# COMPACT_ATOMS: atom_id res chain seq x y z
N MET A 1 39.24 -17.15 29.56
CA MET A 1 39.51 -17.83 28.26
C MET A 1 38.33 -18.65 27.74
N ARG A 2 37.68 -19.55 28.53
CA ARG A 2 36.51 -20.33 28.10
C ARG A 2 35.27 -19.52 27.69
N ILE A 3 34.98 -18.37 28.32
CA ILE A 3 33.83 -17.50 27.99
C ILE A 3 34.02 -16.82 26.65
N ALA A 4 35.23 -16.31 26.35
CA ALA A 4 35.56 -15.67 25.08
C ALA A 4 35.56 -16.66 23.88
N LEU A 5 35.92 -17.94 24.12
CA LEU A 5 35.83 -19.00 23.09
C LEU A 5 34.39 -19.38 22.78
N LYS A 6 33.52 -19.42 23.79
CA LYS A 6 32.09 -19.74 23.63
C LYS A 6 31.35 -18.60 22.89
N SER A 7 31.71 -17.35 23.13
CA SER A 7 31.13 -16.21 22.43
C SER A 7 31.59 -16.11 20.97
N ARG A 8 32.84 -16.43 20.67
CA ARG A 8 33.35 -16.49 19.27
C ARG A 8 32.74 -17.65 18.47
N LEU A 9 32.58 -18.83 19.06
CA LEU A 9 31.89 -19.96 18.41
C LEU A 9 30.42 -19.67 18.13
N THR A 10 29.72 -18.96 19.03
CA THR A 10 28.33 -18.53 18.80
C THR A 10 28.25 -17.48 17.69
N ALA A 11 29.15 -16.52 17.65
CA ALA A 11 29.17 -15.48 16.61
C ALA A 11 29.46 -16.06 15.20
N THR A 12 30.43 -16.97 15.08
CA THR A 12 30.73 -17.63 13.80
C THR A 12 29.59 -18.53 13.31
N VAL A 13 28.93 -19.25 14.20
CA VAL A 13 27.76 -20.06 13.86
C VAL A 13 26.57 -19.17 13.42
N LEU A 14 26.35 -18.08 14.11
CA LEU A 14 25.31 -17.11 13.74
C LEU A 14 25.59 -16.44 12.40
N LEU A 15 26.83 -16.03 12.14
CA LEU A 15 27.26 -15.45 10.86
C LEU A 15 27.12 -16.45 9.71
N ARG A 16 27.51 -17.70 9.93
CA ARG A 16 27.37 -18.78 8.93
C ARG A 16 25.88 -19.09 8.65
N ALA A 17 25.05 -19.13 9.69
CA ALA A 17 23.62 -19.30 9.53
C ALA A 17 22.96 -18.11 8.79
N ALA A 18 23.38 -16.88 9.10
CA ALA A 18 22.92 -15.68 8.41
C ALA A 18 23.33 -15.67 6.92
N TRP A 19 24.59 -16.08 6.62
CA TRP A 19 25.08 -16.18 5.25
C TRP A 19 24.37 -17.26 4.43
N LEU A 20 24.08 -18.43 5.02
CA LEU A 20 23.29 -19.49 4.38
C LEU A 20 21.85 -19.05 4.10
N ARG A 21 21.26 -18.24 5.01
CA ARG A 21 19.94 -17.64 4.80
C ARG A 21 19.96 -16.57 3.71
N ALA A 22 20.99 -15.71 3.68
CA ALA A 22 21.15 -14.70 2.64
C ALA A 22 21.22 -15.29 1.22
N ARG A 23 21.68 -16.52 1.06
CA ARG A 23 21.64 -17.22 -0.24
C ARG A 23 20.24 -17.65 -0.68
N ARG A 24 19.26 -17.64 0.23
CA ARG A 24 17.87 -18.02 -0.04
C ARG A 24 16.94 -16.82 -0.29
N VAL A 25 17.50 -15.68 -0.62
CA VAL A 25 16.73 -14.44 -0.90
C VAL A 25 15.95 -14.59 -2.21
N ASN A 26 14.72 -14.09 -2.25
CA ASN A 26 13.96 -13.95 -3.49
C ASN A 26 14.52 -12.75 -4.28
N LEU A 27 15.48 -13.03 -5.15
CA LEU A 27 16.17 -12.01 -5.94
C LEU A 27 15.23 -11.33 -6.95
N ALA A 28 14.30 -12.09 -7.55
CA ALA A 28 13.33 -11.54 -8.50
C ALA A 28 12.50 -10.43 -7.86
N MET A 29 11.99 -10.65 -6.64
CA MET A 29 11.26 -9.61 -5.88
C MET A 29 12.12 -8.37 -5.65
N LEU A 30 13.39 -8.52 -5.27
CA LEU A 30 14.28 -7.37 -5.02
C LEU A 30 14.56 -6.57 -6.30
N ILE A 31 14.77 -7.25 -7.42
CA ILE A 31 14.96 -6.61 -8.73
C ILE A 31 13.72 -5.81 -9.12
N LEU A 32 12.53 -6.39 -8.95
CA LEU A 32 11.26 -5.72 -9.27
C LEU A 32 11.02 -4.50 -8.36
N VAL A 33 11.30 -4.62 -7.06
CA VAL A 33 11.19 -3.49 -6.11
C VAL A 33 12.17 -2.38 -6.48
N ALA A 34 13.44 -2.73 -6.75
CA ALA A 34 14.44 -1.77 -7.18
C ALA A 34 14.05 -1.09 -8.51
N GLY A 35 13.57 -1.87 -9.47
CA GLY A 35 13.06 -1.35 -10.75
C GLY A 35 11.88 -0.37 -10.56
N ALA A 36 10.91 -0.70 -9.70
CA ALA A 36 9.79 0.19 -9.39
C ALA A 36 10.25 1.49 -8.72
N ILE A 37 11.20 1.41 -7.77
CA ILE A 37 11.77 2.59 -7.09
C ILE A 37 12.53 3.48 -8.10
N VAL A 38 13.39 2.90 -8.93
CA VAL A 38 14.14 3.65 -9.94
C VAL A 38 13.21 4.33 -10.92
N TYR A 39 12.19 3.60 -11.40
CA TYR A 39 11.16 4.15 -12.29
C TYR A 39 10.42 5.30 -11.62
N GLY A 40 9.97 5.13 -10.38
CA GLY A 40 9.30 6.17 -9.61
C GLY A 40 10.16 7.40 -9.38
N VAL A 41 11.43 7.23 -8.98
CA VAL A 41 12.38 8.33 -8.75
C VAL A 41 12.63 9.12 -10.04
N ALA A 42 12.74 8.45 -11.19
CA ALA A 42 12.90 9.11 -12.49
C ALA A 42 11.73 10.05 -12.80
N PHE A 43 10.48 9.58 -12.64
CA PHE A 43 9.31 10.42 -12.90
C PHE A 43 9.05 11.46 -11.80
N LEU A 44 9.44 11.19 -10.55
CA LEU A 44 9.43 12.22 -9.50
C LEU A 44 10.44 13.35 -9.79
N TYR A 45 11.58 13.02 -10.37
CA TYR A 45 12.54 14.01 -10.83
C TYR A 45 11.93 14.87 -11.95
N ALA A 46 11.34 14.25 -12.97
CA ALA A 46 10.67 14.95 -14.07
C ALA A 46 9.55 15.86 -13.57
N ALA A 47 8.65 15.34 -12.73
CA ALA A 47 7.55 16.10 -12.15
C ALA A 47 8.04 17.28 -11.28
N GLY A 48 9.13 17.09 -10.53
CA GLY A 48 9.73 18.12 -9.69
C GLY A 48 10.35 19.27 -10.48
N GLN A 49 11.05 18.99 -11.57
CA GLN A 49 11.67 19.99 -12.43
C GLN A 49 10.63 20.85 -13.17
N GLN A 50 9.61 20.22 -13.69
CA GLN A 50 8.51 20.91 -14.39
C GLN A 50 7.69 21.83 -13.47
N SER A 51 7.70 21.57 -12.15
CA SER A 51 6.95 22.37 -11.17
C SER A 51 7.60 23.72 -10.77
N GLY A 52 8.58 24.21 -11.51
CA GLY A 52 9.21 25.52 -11.29
C GLY A 52 10.18 25.54 -10.09
N GLY A 53 10.87 24.46 -9.80
CA GLY A 53 11.97 24.38 -8.83
C GLY A 53 11.54 24.23 -7.35
N ARG A 54 10.33 24.64 -6.97
CA ARG A 54 9.84 24.53 -5.58
C ARG A 54 9.81 23.10 -5.05
N PHE A 55 9.72 22.14 -5.94
CA PHE A 55 9.63 20.70 -5.64
C PHE A 55 10.83 19.91 -6.19
N SER A 56 11.88 20.55 -6.66
CA SER A 56 13.06 19.92 -7.25
C SER A 56 13.76 18.91 -6.34
N GLY A 57 13.67 19.07 -5.01
CA GLY A 57 14.28 18.16 -4.02
C GLY A 57 13.44 16.93 -3.64
N MET A 58 12.27 16.70 -4.24
CA MET A 58 11.39 15.56 -3.85
C MET A 58 12.03 14.21 -4.11
N TRP A 59 12.71 14.05 -5.25
CA TRP A 59 13.38 12.80 -5.61
C TRP A 59 14.51 12.45 -4.66
N VAL A 60 15.26 13.46 -4.16
CA VAL A 60 16.34 13.26 -3.17
C VAL A 60 15.76 12.73 -1.86
N ARG A 61 14.67 13.32 -1.38
CA ARG A 61 13.97 12.83 -0.19
C ARG A 61 13.45 11.40 -0.40
N GLN A 62 12.92 11.09 -1.58
CA GLN A 62 12.46 9.73 -1.91
C GLN A 62 13.62 8.72 -1.89
N CYS A 63 14.79 9.08 -2.43
CA CYS A 63 16.00 8.26 -2.35
C CYS A 63 16.46 8.05 -0.90
N LEU A 64 16.40 9.07 -0.05
CA LEU A 64 16.72 8.94 1.37
C LEU A 64 15.77 7.96 2.08
N TYR A 65 14.45 8.09 1.86
CA TYR A 65 13.48 7.15 2.42
C TYR A 65 13.65 5.73 1.88
N ALA A 66 13.97 5.58 0.59
CA ALA A 66 14.28 4.28 0.00
C ALA A 66 15.54 3.67 0.62
N GLY A 67 16.59 4.49 0.87
CA GLY A 67 17.80 4.05 1.55
C GLY A 67 17.54 3.59 2.99
N ILE A 68 16.87 4.42 3.80
CA ILE A 68 16.51 4.07 5.19
C ILE A 68 15.61 2.83 5.20
N GLY A 69 14.59 2.81 4.33
CA GLY A 69 13.68 1.68 4.21
C GLY A 69 14.39 0.38 3.78
N SER A 70 15.42 0.47 2.92
CA SER A 70 16.22 -0.70 2.53
C SER A 70 17.03 -1.26 3.71
N VAL A 71 17.56 -0.41 4.57
CA VAL A 71 18.19 -0.85 5.82
C VAL A 71 17.19 -1.54 6.74
N CYS A 72 16.00 -0.95 6.92
CA CYS A 72 14.91 -1.57 7.70
C CYS A 72 14.48 -2.90 7.06
N MET A 73 14.34 -2.97 5.74
CA MET A 73 14.01 -4.18 4.99
C MET A 73 15.00 -5.30 5.28
N VAL A 74 16.31 -5.02 5.22
CA VAL A 74 17.35 -6.01 5.52
C VAL A 74 17.26 -6.44 6.98
N GLY A 75 17.09 -5.51 7.92
CA GLY A 75 16.93 -5.82 9.34
C GLY A 75 15.76 -6.76 9.60
N VAL A 76 14.59 -6.44 9.03
CA VAL A 76 13.37 -7.28 9.15
C VAL A 76 13.55 -8.64 8.46
N ALA A 77 14.19 -8.68 7.28
CA ALA A 77 14.44 -9.91 6.56
C ALA A 77 15.34 -10.90 7.34
N MET A 78 16.31 -10.38 8.08
CA MET A 78 17.19 -11.21 8.91
C MET A 78 16.50 -11.79 10.16
N LEU A 79 15.43 -11.17 10.63
CA LEU A 79 14.63 -11.67 11.73
C LEU A 79 13.74 -12.83 11.26
N ASP A 80 13.58 -13.86 12.09
CA ASP A 80 12.57 -14.88 11.84
C ASP A 80 11.18 -14.27 12.09
N TYR A 81 10.35 -14.20 11.03
CA TYR A 81 8.98 -13.65 11.14
C TYR A 81 8.13 -14.35 12.22
N ARG A 82 8.45 -15.60 12.60
CA ARG A 82 7.74 -16.35 13.64
C ARG A 82 7.91 -15.71 15.03
N VAL A 83 9.03 -15.02 15.26
CA VAL A 83 9.27 -14.29 16.51
C VAL A 83 8.26 -13.15 16.67
N LEU A 84 7.80 -12.54 15.57
CA LEU A 84 6.80 -11.47 15.61
C LEU A 84 5.48 -11.93 16.24
N ALA A 85 5.12 -13.21 16.06
CA ALA A 85 3.91 -13.78 16.68
C ALA A 85 3.95 -13.72 18.23
N ARG A 86 5.16 -13.73 18.85
CA ARG A 86 5.32 -13.59 20.31
C ARG A 86 5.05 -12.15 20.78
N TYR A 87 5.43 -11.18 19.96
CA TYR A 87 5.32 -9.74 20.30
C TYR A 87 4.15 -9.06 19.61
N ILE A 88 3.23 -9.82 19.01
CA ILE A 88 2.18 -9.29 18.14
C ILE A 88 1.29 -8.24 18.84
N TRP A 89 0.92 -8.49 20.09
CA TRP A 89 0.11 -7.55 20.85
C TRP A 89 0.86 -6.25 21.18
N HIS A 90 2.15 -6.33 21.48
CA HIS A 90 2.97 -5.13 21.72
C HIS A 90 3.09 -4.29 20.43
N LEU A 91 3.32 -4.95 19.28
CA LEU A 91 3.38 -4.28 17.98
C LEU A 91 2.04 -3.64 17.63
N PHE A 92 0.94 -4.34 17.88
CA PHE A 92 -0.39 -3.80 17.61
C PHE A 92 -0.73 -2.63 18.53
N PHE A 93 -0.47 -2.73 19.83
CA PHE A 93 -0.68 -1.61 20.75
C PHE A 93 0.20 -0.41 20.41
N LEU A 94 1.43 -0.63 19.97
CA LEU A 94 2.30 0.45 19.49
C LEU A 94 1.70 1.15 18.26
N THR A 95 1.14 0.39 17.32
CA THR A 95 0.46 0.99 16.14
C THR A 95 -0.80 1.76 16.54
N ILE A 96 -1.61 1.21 17.45
CA ILE A 96 -2.79 1.93 18.01
C ILE A 96 -2.37 3.19 18.74
N ALA A 97 -1.33 3.13 19.57
CA ALA A 97 -0.80 4.30 20.26
C ALA A 97 -0.34 5.39 19.28
N GLY A 98 0.33 5.01 18.18
CA GLY A 98 0.70 5.95 17.12
C GLY A 98 -0.51 6.58 16.42
N LEU A 99 -1.55 5.78 16.14
CA LEU A 99 -2.79 6.30 15.57
C LEU A 99 -3.53 7.25 16.51
N VAL A 100 -3.58 6.94 17.79
CA VAL A 100 -4.19 7.83 18.81
C VAL A 100 -3.36 9.10 18.99
N LEU A 101 -2.03 8.98 19.03
CA LEU A 101 -1.13 10.12 19.16
C LEU A 101 -1.35 11.15 18.06
N VAL A 102 -1.48 10.70 16.81
CA VAL A 102 -1.68 11.62 15.68
C VAL A 102 -3.05 12.32 15.72
N VAL A 103 -4.08 11.68 16.27
CA VAL A 103 -5.38 12.35 16.50
C VAL A 103 -5.24 13.50 17.51
N LEU A 104 -4.38 13.33 18.52
CA LEU A 104 -4.20 14.30 19.61
C LEU A 104 -3.24 15.44 19.23
N VAL A 105 -2.12 15.13 18.56
CA VAL A 105 -0.98 16.05 18.36
C VAL A 105 -0.64 16.26 16.87
N GLY A 106 -1.32 15.57 15.95
CA GLY A 106 -0.99 15.60 14.51
C GLY A 106 -1.21 16.95 13.87
N ASP A 107 -0.35 17.26 12.90
CA ASP A 107 -0.47 18.46 12.06
C ASP A 107 -1.53 18.27 10.98
N GLU A 108 -2.26 19.35 10.71
CA GLU A 108 -3.28 19.35 9.66
C GLU A 108 -2.64 19.67 8.31
N ILE A 109 -2.50 18.64 7.47
CA ILE A 109 -1.99 18.76 6.10
C ILE A 109 -3.11 18.38 5.13
N ASN A 110 -3.48 19.29 4.24
CA ASN A 110 -4.57 19.13 3.26
C ASN A 110 -5.94 18.77 3.88
N GLY A 111 -6.23 19.23 5.10
CA GLY A 111 -7.51 18.99 5.78
C GLY A 111 -7.59 17.67 6.55
N ALA A 112 -6.49 16.93 6.67
CA ALA A 112 -6.39 15.70 7.45
C ALA A 112 -5.28 15.81 8.51
N LYS A 113 -5.61 15.47 9.76
CA LYS A 113 -4.64 15.35 10.86
C LYS A 113 -4.05 13.95 10.87
N SER A 114 -3.17 13.64 9.92
CA SER A 114 -2.64 12.29 9.72
C SER A 114 -1.12 12.22 9.79
N TRP A 115 -0.45 13.34 10.02
CA TRP A 115 1.01 13.45 9.95
C TRP A 115 1.59 13.93 11.27
N ILE A 116 2.75 13.39 11.63
CA ILE A 116 3.60 13.87 12.72
C ILE A 116 4.88 14.41 12.08
N ASP A 117 5.12 15.72 12.25
CA ASP A 117 6.35 16.34 11.77
C ASP A 117 7.45 16.18 12.85
N LEU A 118 8.53 15.47 12.46
CA LEU A 118 9.73 15.28 13.28
C LEU A 118 10.90 16.14 12.76
N GLY A 119 10.59 17.19 12.00
CA GLY A 119 11.57 18.10 11.41
C GLY A 119 12.10 17.60 10.05
N PRO A 120 13.16 16.78 9.99
CA PRO A 120 13.68 16.30 8.70
C PRO A 120 12.80 15.23 8.06
N VAL A 121 11.94 14.57 8.84
CA VAL A 121 11.12 13.43 8.43
C VAL A 121 9.68 13.63 8.92
N THR A 122 8.71 13.50 8.02
CA THR A 122 7.29 13.42 8.38
C THR A 122 6.85 11.97 8.42
N VAL A 123 6.17 11.58 9.50
CA VAL A 123 5.70 10.20 9.71
C VAL A 123 4.17 10.17 9.68
N GLN A 124 3.62 9.25 8.89
CA GLN A 124 2.19 8.95 8.86
C GLN A 124 1.92 7.62 9.56
N PRO A 125 1.38 7.61 10.78
CA PRO A 125 1.16 6.39 11.55
C PRO A 125 0.19 5.40 10.89
N SER A 126 -0.76 5.85 10.07
CA SER A 126 -1.69 4.98 9.35
C SER A 126 -0.98 4.01 8.39
N GLU A 127 0.20 4.38 7.84
CA GLU A 127 0.99 3.51 6.99
C GLU A 127 1.53 2.29 7.77
N PHE A 128 2.03 2.51 8.97
CA PHE A 128 2.47 1.44 9.89
C PHE A 128 1.27 0.71 10.50
N GLY A 129 0.13 1.42 10.68
CA GLY A 129 -1.13 0.86 11.12
C GLY A 129 -1.62 -0.27 10.20
N LYS A 130 -1.47 -0.11 8.87
CA LYS A 130 -1.80 -1.16 7.88
C LYS A 130 -0.92 -2.39 8.08
N VAL A 131 0.38 -2.21 8.31
CA VAL A 131 1.31 -3.33 8.58
C VAL A 131 0.97 -4.05 9.87
N GLY A 132 0.70 -3.29 10.95
CA GLY A 132 0.25 -3.84 12.24
C GLY A 132 -1.06 -4.62 12.12
N SER A 133 -2.01 -4.12 11.33
CA SER A 133 -3.27 -4.80 11.03
C SER A 133 -3.05 -6.11 10.26
N ILE A 134 -2.19 -6.12 9.23
CA ILE A 134 -1.82 -7.35 8.50
C ILE A 134 -1.25 -8.40 9.46
N LEU A 135 -0.31 -8.00 10.32
CA LEU A 135 0.33 -8.90 11.27
C LEU A 135 -0.67 -9.48 12.27
N LEU A 136 -1.55 -8.65 12.85
CA LEU A 136 -2.53 -9.13 13.81
C LEU A 136 -3.62 -9.98 13.15
N LEU A 137 -4.14 -9.57 11.99
CA LEU A 137 -5.08 -10.38 11.20
C LEU A 137 -4.49 -11.77 10.90
N ALA A 138 -3.25 -11.80 10.39
CA ALA A 138 -2.55 -13.03 10.05
C ALA A 138 -2.38 -13.93 11.28
N PHE A 139 -2.06 -13.36 12.43
CA PHE A 139 -1.89 -14.08 13.67
C PHE A 139 -3.20 -14.66 14.20
N LEU A 140 -4.25 -13.84 14.31
CA LEU A 140 -5.55 -14.28 14.83
C LEU A 140 -6.18 -15.33 13.92
N ALA A 141 -6.13 -15.14 12.60
CA ALA A 141 -6.66 -16.08 11.62
C ALA A 141 -5.85 -17.40 11.53
N SER A 142 -4.66 -17.45 12.13
CA SER A 142 -3.84 -18.66 12.21
C SER A 142 -4.04 -19.45 13.52
N ARG A 143 -4.83 -18.92 14.45
CA ARG A 143 -5.06 -19.56 15.74
C ARG A 143 -6.09 -20.68 15.65
N PRO A 144 -5.80 -21.89 16.16
CA PRO A 144 -6.76 -23.00 16.14
C PRO A 144 -8.05 -22.71 16.94
N SER A 145 -7.97 -21.82 17.95
CA SER A 145 -9.12 -21.39 18.77
C SER A 145 -10.08 -20.45 18.07
N LEU A 146 -9.66 -19.84 16.94
CA LEU A 146 -10.42 -18.87 16.18
C LEU A 146 -10.59 -19.38 14.75
N ASP A 147 -11.68 -20.09 14.49
CA ASP A 147 -11.99 -20.64 13.16
C ASP A 147 -12.65 -19.56 12.27
N PRO A 148 -11.97 -19.04 11.21
CA PRO A 148 -12.56 -18.06 10.30
C PRO A 148 -13.73 -18.57 9.49
N SER A 149 -14.01 -19.88 9.45
CA SER A 149 -15.23 -20.43 8.85
C SER A 149 -16.49 -20.07 9.64
N ASN A 150 -16.33 -19.75 10.93
CA ASN A 150 -17.39 -19.24 11.79
C ASN A 150 -17.55 -17.73 11.62
N PHE A 151 -18.76 -17.28 11.40
CA PHE A 151 -19.10 -15.86 11.19
C PHE A 151 -18.60 -14.95 12.34
N TRP A 152 -18.90 -15.31 13.57
CA TRP A 152 -18.55 -14.48 14.74
C TRP A 152 -17.03 -14.40 14.97
N HIS A 153 -16.31 -15.48 14.71
CA HIS A 153 -14.86 -15.46 14.78
C HIS A 153 -14.28 -14.53 13.69
N SER A 154 -14.78 -14.59 12.46
CA SER A 154 -14.36 -13.70 11.38
C SER A 154 -14.67 -12.23 11.68
N VAL A 155 -15.85 -11.94 12.23
CA VAL A 155 -16.22 -10.59 12.67
C VAL A 155 -15.31 -10.11 13.80
N LEU A 156 -15.00 -10.96 14.77
CA LEU A 156 -14.09 -10.65 15.87
C LEU A 156 -12.67 -10.37 15.34
N ILE A 157 -12.12 -11.26 14.51
CA ILE A 157 -10.78 -11.13 13.93
C ILE A 157 -10.68 -9.84 13.10
N GLY A 158 -11.62 -9.64 12.18
CA GLY A 158 -11.67 -8.46 11.31
C GLY A 158 -11.92 -7.17 12.09
N GLY A 159 -12.87 -7.20 13.03
CA GLY A 159 -13.23 -6.05 13.87
C GLY A 159 -12.07 -5.56 14.74
N VAL A 160 -11.38 -6.49 15.41
CA VAL A 160 -10.25 -6.12 16.29
C VAL A 160 -9.04 -5.68 15.46
N ALA A 161 -8.64 -6.48 14.47
CA ALA A 161 -7.36 -6.26 13.79
C ALA A 161 -7.41 -5.23 12.65
N ALA A 162 -8.56 -5.02 12.03
CA ALA A 162 -8.74 -4.03 10.96
C ALA A 162 -9.77 -2.95 11.33
N GLY A 163 -10.88 -3.32 12.00
CA GLY A 163 -11.95 -2.40 12.34
C GLY A 163 -11.53 -1.29 13.31
N ILE A 164 -10.79 -1.64 14.38
CA ILE A 164 -10.28 -0.64 15.33
C ILE A 164 -9.30 0.34 14.66
N PRO A 165 -8.25 -0.12 13.93
CA PRO A 165 -7.38 0.79 13.20
C PRO A 165 -8.13 1.63 12.14
N ALA A 166 -9.07 1.02 11.40
CA ALA A 166 -9.87 1.74 10.42
C ALA A 166 -10.70 2.86 11.05
N ALA A 167 -11.34 2.60 12.19
CA ALA A 167 -12.10 3.62 12.93
C ALA A 167 -11.21 4.78 13.38
N LEU A 168 -10.02 4.50 13.92
CA LEU A 168 -9.07 5.54 14.32
C LEU A 168 -8.56 6.36 13.11
N ILE A 169 -8.31 5.70 11.96
CA ILE A 169 -7.88 6.37 10.73
C ILE A 169 -9.02 7.25 10.18
N LEU A 170 -10.27 6.80 10.28
CA LEU A 170 -11.43 7.61 9.89
C LEU A 170 -11.60 8.85 10.79
N CYS A 171 -11.21 8.77 12.07
CA CYS A 171 -11.16 9.95 12.95
C CYS A 171 -10.09 10.97 12.50
N GLN A 172 -9.11 10.58 11.68
CA GLN A 172 -8.06 11.44 11.10
C GLN A 172 -8.46 12.02 9.73
N PRO A 173 -9.70 12.03 9.32
CA PRO A 173 -10.34 12.11 7.98
C PRO A 173 -9.53 11.48 6.82
N ASP A 174 -8.85 10.36 7.05
CA ASP A 174 -8.11 9.62 6.01
C ASP A 174 -8.91 8.39 5.54
N VAL A 175 -9.93 8.65 4.72
CA VAL A 175 -10.81 7.60 4.18
C VAL A 175 -10.04 6.64 3.27
N GLY A 176 -9.02 7.14 2.57
CA GLY A 176 -8.21 6.34 1.66
C GLY A 176 -7.49 5.20 2.39
N SER A 177 -6.72 5.52 3.41
CA SER A 177 -6.00 4.53 4.22
C SER A 177 -6.94 3.56 4.93
N ALA A 178 -8.09 4.04 5.44
CA ALA A 178 -9.09 3.18 6.07
C ALA A 178 -9.69 2.17 5.08
N LEU A 179 -9.99 2.61 3.85
CA LEU A 179 -10.57 1.76 2.81
C LEU A 179 -9.64 0.62 2.40
N THR A 180 -8.32 0.82 2.43
CA THR A 180 -7.36 -0.24 2.08
C THR A 180 -7.34 -1.40 3.08
N LEU A 181 -7.76 -1.19 4.34
CA LEU A 181 -7.85 -2.27 5.33
C LEU A 181 -8.93 -3.30 5.01
N VAL A 182 -9.98 -2.91 4.26
CA VAL A 182 -11.08 -3.81 3.88
C VAL A 182 -10.58 -4.96 2.99
N PRO A 183 -9.98 -4.71 1.80
CA PRO A 183 -9.47 -5.80 0.96
C PRO A 183 -8.37 -6.62 1.65
N ILE A 184 -7.55 -6.02 2.52
CA ILE A 184 -6.55 -6.74 3.31
C ILE A 184 -7.23 -7.75 4.25
N ALA A 185 -8.22 -7.31 5.02
CA ALA A 185 -8.94 -8.17 5.95
C ALA A 185 -9.69 -9.29 5.22
N LEU A 186 -10.38 -8.94 4.12
CA LEU A 186 -11.11 -9.91 3.31
C LEU A 186 -10.19 -10.97 2.70
N ALA A 187 -9.04 -10.58 2.16
CA ALA A 187 -8.09 -11.52 1.55
C ALA A 187 -7.54 -12.51 2.59
N ILE A 188 -7.13 -12.02 3.77
CA ILE A 188 -6.61 -12.88 4.84
C ILE A 188 -7.69 -13.82 5.38
N LEU A 189 -8.89 -13.29 5.68
CA LEU A 189 -9.99 -14.10 6.21
C LEU A 189 -10.46 -15.14 5.19
N PHE A 190 -10.57 -14.76 3.90
CA PHE A 190 -10.97 -15.67 2.83
C PHE A 190 -9.97 -16.82 2.65
N LEU A 191 -8.67 -16.52 2.62
CA LEU A 191 -7.64 -17.55 2.56
C LEU A 191 -7.67 -18.47 3.79
N SER A 192 -8.06 -17.94 4.95
CA SER A 192 -8.13 -18.67 6.20
C SER A 192 -9.42 -19.45 6.39
N GLY A 193 -10.36 -19.41 5.43
CA GLY A 193 -11.58 -20.23 5.42
C GLY A 193 -12.89 -19.49 5.58
N LEU A 194 -12.91 -18.14 5.49
CA LEU A 194 -14.15 -17.37 5.48
C LEU A 194 -15.05 -17.81 4.31
N LYS A 195 -16.28 -18.20 4.62
CA LYS A 195 -17.25 -18.63 3.62
C LYS A 195 -17.89 -17.43 2.91
N LEU A 196 -17.96 -17.46 1.59
CA LEU A 196 -18.51 -16.38 0.76
C LEU A 196 -19.91 -15.93 1.19
N ARG A 197 -20.73 -16.85 1.70
CA ARG A 197 -22.07 -16.54 2.25
C ARG A 197 -22.03 -15.49 3.37
N TRP A 198 -20.97 -15.46 4.18
CA TRP A 198 -20.83 -14.49 5.26
C TRP A 198 -20.50 -13.09 4.77
N LEU A 199 -19.78 -12.98 3.65
CA LEU A 199 -19.60 -11.70 2.96
C LEU A 199 -20.93 -11.14 2.45
N PHE A 200 -21.76 -12.02 1.89
CA PHE A 200 -23.12 -11.64 1.47
C PHE A 200 -23.98 -11.18 2.66
N CYS A 201 -23.97 -11.92 3.76
CA CYS A 201 -24.68 -11.52 4.98
C CYS A 201 -24.19 -10.14 5.50
N LEU A 202 -22.87 -9.93 5.53
CA LEU A 202 -22.28 -8.66 5.94
C LEU A 202 -22.70 -7.52 5.01
N ALA A 203 -22.70 -7.75 3.70
CA ALA A 203 -23.15 -6.77 2.71
C ALA A 203 -24.63 -6.42 2.93
N VAL A 204 -25.50 -7.41 3.13
CA VAL A 204 -26.93 -7.20 3.39
C VAL A 204 -27.15 -6.39 4.69
N ILE A 205 -26.30 -6.58 5.71
CA ILE A 205 -26.38 -5.82 6.96
C ILE A 205 -25.91 -4.38 6.74
N ILE A 206 -24.80 -4.16 6.00
CA ILE A 206 -24.18 -2.83 5.85
C ILE A 206 -24.91 -1.95 4.82
N LEU A 207 -25.40 -2.54 3.71
CA LEU A 207 -26.04 -1.80 2.63
C LEU A 207 -27.17 -0.87 3.08
N PRO A 208 -28.10 -1.25 3.99
CA PRO A 208 -29.16 -0.36 4.46
C PRO A 208 -28.66 0.86 5.24
N PHE A 209 -27.46 0.77 5.84
CA PHE A 209 -26.87 1.89 6.59
C PHE A 209 -26.09 2.87 5.71
N LEU A 210 -25.75 2.48 4.47
CA LEU A 210 -25.01 3.35 3.55
C LEU A 210 -25.73 4.68 3.26
N PRO A 211 -27.06 4.73 2.98
CA PRO A 211 -27.76 6.00 2.76
C PRO A 211 -27.73 6.90 3.99
N TYR A 212 -27.85 6.32 5.19
CA TYR A 212 -27.81 7.08 6.44
C TYR A 212 -26.40 7.66 6.70
N THR A 213 -25.35 6.85 6.56
CA THR A 213 -23.96 7.30 6.72
C THR A 213 -23.58 8.32 5.66
N TRP A 214 -24.03 8.13 4.44
CA TRP A 214 -23.85 9.06 3.34
C TRP A 214 -24.46 10.43 3.63
N LYS A 215 -25.68 10.46 4.10
CA LYS A 215 -26.40 11.71 4.39
C LYS A 215 -25.85 12.44 5.60
N ASN A 216 -25.47 11.74 6.67
CA ASN A 216 -25.17 12.34 7.97
C ASN A 216 -23.69 12.41 8.33
N LEU A 217 -22.85 11.48 7.82
CA LEU A 217 -21.45 11.38 8.18
C LEU A 217 -20.48 11.80 7.05
N ALA A 218 -20.91 11.67 5.78
CA ALA A 218 -20.05 12.06 4.67
C ALA A 218 -19.94 13.58 4.56
N LYS A 219 -18.72 14.11 4.69
CA LYS A 219 -18.40 15.53 4.47
C LYS A 219 -18.66 15.90 2.99
N GLN A 220 -18.93 17.20 2.71
CA GLN A 220 -19.26 17.67 1.37
C GLN A 220 -18.24 17.24 0.31
N HIS A 221 -16.95 17.38 0.58
CA HIS A 221 -15.89 16.99 -0.35
C HIS A 221 -15.89 15.49 -0.71
N HIS A 222 -16.32 14.59 0.20
CA HIS A 222 -16.46 13.16 -0.14
C HIS A 222 -17.65 12.91 -1.06
N ARG A 223 -18.76 13.65 -0.86
CA ARG A 223 -19.92 13.58 -1.74
C ARG A 223 -19.58 14.09 -3.13
N ASP A 224 -18.84 15.20 -3.21
CA ASP A 224 -18.40 15.78 -4.48
C ASP A 224 -17.53 14.81 -5.27
N ARG A 225 -16.59 14.10 -4.62
CA ARG A 225 -15.73 13.08 -5.27
C ARG A 225 -16.55 11.94 -5.86
N VAL A 226 -17.51 11.41 -5.12
CA VAL A 226 -18.37 10.33 -5.62
C VAL A 226 -19.33 10.84 -6.69
N TRP A 227 -19.85 12.06 -6.54
CA TRP A 227 -20.71 12.67 -7.56
C TRP A 227 -19.96 12.91 -8.88
N VAL A 228 -18.74 13.45 -8.83
CA VAL A 228 -17.87 13.61 -10.01
C VAL A 228 -17.64 12.25 -10.69
N PHE A 229 -17.35 11.22 -9.93
CA PHE A 229 -17.17 9.86 -10.47
C PHE A 229 -18.44 9.31 -11.10
N ALA A 230 -19.58 9.39 -10.40
CA ALA A 230 -20.88 8.95 -10.90
C ALA A 230 -21.28 9.70 -12.19
N TYR A 231 -21.07 11.01 -12.23
CA TYR A 231 -21.36 11.85 -13.40
C TYR A 231 -20.54 11.43 -14.63
N HIS A 232 -19.27 11.05 -14.45
CA HIS A 232 -18.44 10.56 -15.56
C HIS A 232 -18.92 9.23 -16.12
N LEU A 233 -19.50 8.36 -15.28
CA LEU A 233 -20.03 7.06 -15.70
C LEU A 233 -21.44 7.16 -16.31
N MET A 234 -22.16 8.29 -16.15
CA MET A 234 -23.49 8.45 -16.70
C MET A 234 -23.47 8.48 -18.24
N PRO A 235 -24.42 7.84 -18.90
CA PRO A 235 -24.63 8.02 -20.34
C PRO A 235 -24.83 9.49 -20.72
N ALA A 236 -24.42 9.88 -21.92
CA ALA A 236 -24.51 11.27 -22.39
C ALA A 236 -25.93 11.85 -22.31
N GLU A 237 -26.95 11.03 -22.56
CA GLU A 237 -28.37 11.42 -22.46
C GLU A 237 -28.79 11.79 -21.04
N MET A 238 -28.29 11.06 -20.03
CA MET A 238 -28.56 11.36 -18.62
C MET A 238 -27.81 12.59 -18.13
N ARG A 239 -26.61 12.86 -18.67
CA ARG A 239 -25.81 14.05 -18.29
C ARG A 239 -26.50 15.37 -18.65
N GLN A 240 -27.28 15.40 -19.72
CA GLN A 240 -28.01 16.60 -20.14
C GLN A 240 -29.08 17.03 -19.12
N ASN A 241 -29.61 16.09 -18.34
CA ASN A 241 -30.65 16.35 -17.36
C ASN A 241 -30.13 16.60 -15.93
N HIS A 242 -28.82 16.54 -15.72
CA HIS A 242 -28.19 16.78 -14.43
C HIS A 242 -27.23 17.97 -14.53
N GLU A 243 -27.26 18.84 -13.53
CA GLU A 243 -26.25 19.89 -13.44
C GLU A 243 -24.85 19.26 -13.39
N PRO A 244 -23.90 19.75 -14.23
CA PRO A 244 -22.52 19.31 -14.15
C PRO A 244 -22.05 19.52 -12.71
N PRO A 245 -21.27 18.57 -12.15
CA PRO A 245 -20.74 18.76 -10.81
C PRO A 245 -20.03 20.11 -10.82
N ASN A 246 -20.44 20.97 -9.89
CA ASN A 246 -19.79 22.25 -9.67
C ASN A 246 -18.29 21.97 -9.71
N ILE A 247 -17.52 22.66 -10.57
CA ILE A 247 -16.11 22.31 -10.83
C ILE A 247 -15.35 22.50 -9.52
N SER A 248 -15.65 21.62 -8.57
CA SER A 248 -14.91 21.48 -7.34
C SER A 248 -13.47 21.12 -7.71
N ARG A 249 -12.53 21.47 -6.87
CA ARG A 249 -11.11 21.18 -7.04
C ARG A 249 -10.86 19.71 -7.43
N GLU A 250 -11.68 18.81 -6.90
CA GLU A 250 -11.62 17.36 -7.17
C GLU A 250 -12.08 17.02 -8.58
N GLY A 251 -13.17 17.59 -9.07
CA GLY A 251 -13.66 17.38 -10.44
C GLY A 251 -12.67 17.89 -11.48
N TYR A 252 -12.05 19.04 -11.23
CA TYR A 252 -10.98 19.55 -12.05
C TYR A 252 -9.78 18.59 -12.11
N ASN A 253 -9.31 18.09 -10.96
CA ASN A 253 -8.18 17.18 -10.89
C ASN A 253 -8.45 15.84 -11.63
N ALA A 254 -9.66 15.29 -11.50
CA ALA A 254 -10.07 14.09 -12.24
C ALA A 254 -10.00 14.33 -13.75
N HIS A 255 -10.55 15.44 -14.22
CA HIS A 255 -10.58 15.78 -15.64
C HIS A 255 -9.17 15.98 -16.19
N GLN A 256 -8.31 16.74 -15.50
CA GLN A 256 -6.93 16.96 -15.92
C GLN A 256 -6.10 15.67 -15.92
N SER A 257 -6.37 14.77 -14.96
CA SER A 257 -5.75 13.43 -14.92
C SER A 257 -6.11 12.61 -16.16
N LEU A 258 -7.39 12.57 -16.53
CA LEU A 258 -7.86 11.88 -17.74
C LEU A 258 -7.26 12.49 -19.03
N LEU A 259 -7.19 13.82 -19.12
CA LEU A 259 -6.56 14.50 -20.24
C LEU A 259 -5.06 14.17 -20.34
N ALA A 260 -4.35 14.12 -19.20
CA ALA A 260 -2.94 13.73 -19.16
C ALA A 260 -2.74 12.33 -19.72
N VAL A 261 -3.48 11.36 -19.19
CA VAL A 261 -3.39 9.94 -19.64
C VAL A 261 -3.77 9.83 -21.12
N GLY A 262 -4.89 10.45 -21.56
CA GLY A 262 -5.35 10.39 -22.94
C GLY A 262 -4.40 11.06 -23.93
N SER A 263 -3.69 12.10 -23.51
CA SER A 263 -2.77 12.86 -24.37
C SER A 263 -1.42 12.18 -24.61
N GLY A 264 -1.08 11.12 -23.80
CA GLY A 264 0.19 10.41 -23.91
C GLY A 264 0.29 9.52 -25.16
N GLY A 265 -0.83 9.07 -25.72
CA GLY A 265 -0.82 8.17 -26.88
C GLY A 265 -0.05 6.87 -26.61
N ILE A 266 0.54 6.26 -27.66
CA ILE A 266 1.26 4.99 -27.53
C ILE A 266 2.64 5.18 -26.90
N TRP A 267 3.41 6.17 -27.36
CA TRP A 267 4.83 6.36 -26.98
C TRP A 267 5.07 7.46 -25.96
N GLY A 268 4.04 8.23 -25.61
CA GLY A 268 4.16 9.40 -24.74
C GLY A 268 4.64 10.66 -25.48
N LYS A 269 4.59 11.78 -24.78
CA LYS A 269 5.12 13.06 -25.27
C LYS A 269 6.64 13.16 -25.18
N GLY A 270 7.28 12.23 -24.48
CA GLY A 270 8.69 12.23 -24.15
C GLY A 270 8.94 12.56 -22.68
N TYR A 271 10.04 12.01 -22.14
CA TYR A 271 10.47 12.24 -20.76
C TYR A 271 10.72 13.75 -20.52
N MET A 272 10.18 14.28 -19.43
CA MET A 272 10.17 15.71 -19.07
C MET A 272 9.46 16.64 -20.07
N GLN A 273 8.60 16.10 -20.95
CA GLN A 273 7.82 16.88 -21.92
C GLN A 273 6.31 16.87 -21.65
N GLY A 274 5.90 16.38 -20.47
CA GLY A 274 4.51 16.39 -20.03
C GLY A 274 3.98 17.83 -19.86
N THR A 275 2.94 18.19 -20.60
CA THR A 275 2.39 19.54 -20.60
C THR A 275 1.44 19.80 -19.44
N GLN A 276 0.69 18.80 -18.99
CA GLN A 276 -0.31 18.93 -17.92
C GLN A 276 0.34 19.29 -16.58
N ASN A 277 1.47 18.67 -16.28
CA ASN A 277 2.25 18.98 -15.07
C ASN A 277 3.05 20.27 -15.22
N ALA A 278 3.70 20.51 -16.37
CA ALA A 278 4.53 21.69 -16.63
C ALA A 278 3.70 22.98 -16.58
N LEU A 279 2.51 23.00 -17.17
CA LEU A 279 1.60 24.15 -17.17
C LEU A 279 0.82 24.31 -15.85
N GLY A 280 0.93 23.34 -14.93
CA GLY A 280 0.27 23.39 -13.62
C GLY A 280 -1.23 23.07 -13.66
N PHE A 281 -1.71 22.43 -14.72
CA PHE A 281 -3.08 21.94 -14.80
C PHE A 281 -3.30 20.76 -13.82
N LEU A 282 -2.32 19.87 -13.68
CA LEU A 282 -2.30 18.94 -12.53
C LEU A 282 -1.76 19.68 -11.31
N PRO A 283 -2.44 19.57 -10.14
CA PRO A 283 -1.99 20.25 -8.92
C PRO A 283 -0.58 19.80 -8.51
N ARG A 284 0.37 20.73 -8.50
CA ARG A 284 1.80 20.47 -8.29
C ARG A 284 2.15 19.79 -6.98
N ASN A 285 1.31 19.92 -5.95
CA ASN A 285 1.51 19.29 -4.63
C ASN A 285 1.00 17.86 -4.57
N VAL A 286 0.00 17.48 -5.41
CA VAL A 286 -0.68 16.18 -5.38
C VAL A 286 -0.27 15.31 -6.58
N ALA A 287 0.16 15.92 -7.70
CA ALA A 287 0.59 15.18 -8.88
C ALA A 287 1.69 14.15 -8.59
N PRO A 288 2.75 14.45 -7.80
CA PRO A 288 3.80 13.49 -7.50
C PRO A 288 3.39 12.37 -6.52
N SER A 289 2.29 12.53 -5.78
CA SER A 289 1.78 11.51 -4.85
C SER A 289 0.65 10.70 -5.48
N ASP A 290 -0.49 11.35 -5.71
CA ASP A 290 -1.73 10.66 -6.03
C ASP A 290 -1.93 10.48 -7.53
N PHE A 291 -1.41 11.41 -8.35
CA PHE A 291 -1.55 11.41 -9.81
C PHE A 291 -0.26 11.11 -10.56
N ILE A 292 0.71 10.47 -9.91
CA ILE A 292 1.99 10.14 -10.56
C ILE A 292 1.80 9.26 -11.79
N PHE A 293 0.80 8.36 -11.78
CA PHE A 293 0.48 7.53 -12.94
C PHE A 293 0.06 8.38 -14.14
N SER A 294 -0.67 9.48 -13.95
CA SER A 294 -1.04 10.40 -15.03
C SER A 294 0.17 11.09 -15.66
N VAL A 295 1.15 11.48 -14.83
CA VAL A 295 2.42 12.05 -15.31
C VAL A 295 3.19 11.01 -16.14
N ILE A 296 3.28 9.78 -15.61
CA ILE A 296 3.95 8.66 -16.30
C ILE A 296 3.26 8.38 -17.63
N ALA A 297 1.92 8.28 -17.64
CA ALA A 297 1.15 7.98 -18.85
C ALA A 297 1.26 9.10 -19.90
N GLU A 298 1.30 10.37 -19.48
CA GLU A 298 1.51 11.49 -20.39
C GLU A 298 2.90 11.45 -21.04
N GLU A 299 3.95 11.22 -20.24
CA GLU A 299 5.34 11.31 -20.71
C GLU A 299 5.81 10.04 -21.42
N SER A 300 5.45 8.85 -20.94
CA SER A 300 5.89 7.56 -21.48
C SER A 300 4.82 6.79 -22.27
N GLY A 301 3.62 7.32 -22.32
CA GLY A 301 2.50 6.77 -23.08
C GLY A 301 1.99 5.42 -22.58
N PHE A 302 1.28 4.75 -23.46
CA PHE A 302 0.73 3.42 -23.18
C PHE A 302 1.84 2.39 -22.88
N VAL A 303 2.95 2.41 -23.65
CA VAL A 303 4.05 1.46 -23.48
C VAL A 303 4.69 1.58 -22.11
N GLY A 304 5.04 2.80 -21.66
CA GLY A 304 5.63 3.01 -20.33
C GLY A 304 4.66 2.66 -19.21
N SER A 305 3.36 2.95 -19.39
CA SER A 305 2.32 2.57 -18.44
C SER A 305 2.21 1.06 -18.30
N VAL A 306 2.22 0.30 -19.40
CA VAL A 306 2.17 -1.17 -19.39
C VAL A 306 3.41 -1.77 -18.72
N ILE A 307 4.61 -1.21 -18.98
CA ILE A 307 5.84 -1.65 -18.30
C ILE A 307 5.69 -1.50 -16.78
N LEU A 308 5.23 -0.34 -16.32
CA LEU A 308 5.01 -0.10 -14.90
C LEU A 308 3.98 -1.06 -14.29
N LEU A 309 2.84 -1.21 -14.93
CA LEU A 309 1.78 -2.12 -14.48
C LEU A 309 2.25 -3.57 -14.44
N THR A 310 3.08 -3.98 -15.40
CA THR A 310 3.69 -5.32 -15.43
C THR A 310 4.63 -5.52 -14.23
N ILE A 311 5.48 -4.54 -13.90
CA ILE A 311 6.35 -4.59 -12.72
C ILE A 311 5.50 -4.74 -11.45
N GLN A 312 4.45 -3.94 -11.30
CA GLN A 312 3.56 -3.99 -10.13
C GLN A 312 2.83 -5.34 -10.04
N TRP A 313 2.33 -5.84 -11.17
CA TRP A 313 1.65 -7.14 -11.22
C TRP A 313 2.60 -8.29 -10.86
N LEU A 314 3.83 -8.30 -11.39
CA LEU A 314 4.84 -9.30 -11.06
C LEU A 314 5.23 -9.24 -9.57
N LEU A 315 5.28 -8.05 -8.94
CA LEU A 315 5.48 -7.91 -7.49
C LEU A 315 4.35 -8.57 -6.71
N ILE A 316 3.10 -8.38 -7.11
CA ILE A 316 1.94 -9.04 -6.49
C ILE A 316 2.05 -10.56 -6.65
N MET A 317 2.44 -11.04 -7.85
CA MET A 317 2.66 -12.47 -8.08
C MET A 317 3.79 -13.04 -7.21
N CYS A 318 4.86 -12.28 -6.99
CA CYS A 318 5.90 -12.67 -6.02
C CYS A 318 5.35 -12.82 -4.59
N CYS A 319 4.44 -11.93 -4.16
CA CYS A 319 3.79 -12.07 -2.84
C CYS A 319 2.93 -13.32 -2.76
N VAL A 320 2.15 -13.60 -3.81
CA VAL A 320 1.33 -14.83 -3.92
C VAL A 320 2.24 -16.07 -3.87
N TYR A 321 3.33 -16.07 -4.63
CA TYR A 321 4.30 -17.16 -4.61
C TYR A 321 4.90 -17.38 -3.21
N VAL A 322 5.29 -16.30 -2.51
CA VAL A 322 5.78 -16.39 -1.12
C VAL A 322 4.71 -17.00 -0.20
N SER A 323 3.44 -16.68 -0.41
CA SER A 323 2.35 -17.28 0.37
C SER A 323 2.22 -18.80 0.16
N MET A 324 2.47 -19.27 -1.07
CA MET A 324 2.40 -20.71 -1.42
C MET A 324 3.54 -21.50 -0.80
N VAL A 325 4.75 -20.93 -0.73
CA VAL A 325 5.94 -21.60 -0.18
C VAL A 325 6.13 -21.38 1.32
N ALA A 326 5.27 -20.59 1.97
CA ALA A 326 5.34 -20.28 3.39
C ALA A 326 5.21 -21.55 4.25
N GLY A 327 6.06 -21.67 5.27
CA GLY A 327 6.14 -22.85 6.13
C GLY A 327 4.99 -23.02 7.14
N ASN A 328 4.16 -22.00 7.35
CA ASN A 328 3.02 -22.02 8.26
C ASN A 328 1.92 -21.04 7.84
N GLN A 329 0.73 -21.19 8.44
CA GLN A 329 -0.44 -20.36 8.14
C GLN A 329 -0.21 -18.87 8.45
N PHE A 330 0.53 -18.54 9.51
CA PHE A 330 0.84 -17.16 9.87
C PHE A 330 1.63 -16.46 8.76
N GLY A 331 2.73 -17.07 8.26
CA GLY A 331 3.50 -16.52 7.13
C GLY A 331 2.69 -16.42 5.84
N ARG A 332 1.86 -17.43 5.55
CA ARG A 332 0.94 -17.43 4.40
C ARG A 332 0.01 -16.24 4.45
N ASN A 333 -0.64 -16.02 5.59
CA ASN A 333 -1.58 -14.92 5.80
C ASN A 333 -0.91 -13.54 5.70
N ILE A 334 0.32 -13.37 6.22
CA ILE A 334 1.10 -12.14 6.06
C ILE A 334 1.34 -11.85 4.58
N ALA A 335 1.81 -12.85 3.82
CA ALA A 335 2.12 -12.67 2.41
C ALA A 335 0.88 -12.30 1.58
N VAL A 336 -0.27 -12.91 1.85
CA VAL A 336 -1.55 -12.56 1.20
C VAL A 336 -2.03 -11.17 1.62
N GLY A 337 -1.89 -10.80 2.89
CA GLY A 337 -2.23 -9.45 3.35
C GLY A 337 -1.40 -8.36 2.65
N ILE A 338 -0.10 -8.61 2.44
CA ILE A 338 0.77 -7.69 1.70
C ILE A 338 0.40 -7.67 0.20
N ALA A 339 0.09 -8.82 -0.40
CA ALA A 339 -0.41 -8.87 -1.79
C ALA A 339 -1.69 -8.04 -1.95
N ALA A 340 -2.65 -8.18 -1.03
CA ALA A 340 -3.89 -7.43 -1.02
C ALA A 340 -3.66 -5.92 -0.84
N LEU A 341 -2.71 -5.53 0.03
CA LEU A 341 -2.30 -4.14 0.20
C LEU A 341 -1.79 -3.54 -1.11
N LEU A 342 -0.84 -4.22 -1.78
CA LEU A 342 -0.28 -3.76 -3.06
C LEU A 342 -1.34 -3.70 -4.15
N CYS A 343 -2.21 -4.72 -4.24
CA CYS A 343 -3.30 -4.79 -5.20
C CYS A 343 -4.31 -3.65 -5.00
N ALA A 344 -4.71 -3.37 -3.76
CA ALA A 344 -5.64 -2.30 -3.43
C ALA A 344 -5.07 -0.92 -3.79
N HIS A 345 -3.81 -0.65 -3.44
CA HIS A 345 -3.14 0.60 -3.78
C HIS A 345 -3.01 0.77 -5.30
N LEU A 346 -2.58 -0.29 -6.02
CA LEU A 346 -2.47 -0.27 -7.47
C LEU A 346 -3.81 0.01 -8.15
N TYR A 347 -4.85 -0.76 -7.78
CA TYR A 347 -6.17 -0.63 -8.37
C TYR A 347 -6.78 0.75 -8.13
N ILE A 348 -6.72 1.26 -6.90
CA ILE A 348 -7.31 2.55 -6.55
C ILE A 348 -6.54 3.69 -7.20
N ASN A 349 -5.20 3.69 -7.14
CA ASN A 349 -4.39 4.77 -7.73
C ASN A 349 -4.56 4.84 -9.24
N VAL A 350 -4.36 3.74 -9.94
CA VAL A 350 -4.53 3.70 -11.40
C VAL A 350 -5.99 3.95 -11.77
N GLY A 351 -6.93 3.29 -11.08
CA GLY A 351 -8.37 3.42 -11.34
C GLY A 351 -8.86 4.87 -11.23
N MET A 352 -8.41 5.63 -10.21
CA MET A 352 -8.83 7.03 -10.08
C MET A 352 -8.23 7.94 -11.15
N THR A 353 -7.03 7.62 -11.66
CA THR A 353 -6.39 8.42 -12.72
C THR A 353 -7.00 8.20 -14.10
N ILE A 354 -7.59 7.02 -14.34
CA ILE A 354 -8.28 6.68 -15.60
C ILE A 354 -9.81 6.72 -15.48
N GLY A 355 -10.35 7.25 -14.37
CA GLY A 355 -11.78 7.44 -14.17
C GLY A 355 -12.58 6.18 -13.86
N LEU A 356 -11.94 5.08 -13.46
CA LEU A 356 -12.58 3.81 -13.03
C LEU A 356 -12.83 3.74 -11.52
N ALA A 357 -12.33 4.69 -10.75
CA ALA A 357 -12.54 4.82 -9.32
C ALA A 357 -12.66 6.29 -8.92
N PRO A 358 -13.38 6.62 -7.84
CA PRO A 358 -13.41 7.98 -7.32
C PRO A 358 -12.02 8.40 -6.82
N ILE A 359 -11.74 9.72 -6.81
CA ILE A 359 -10.47 10.25 -6.30
C ILE A 359 -10.43 10.05 -4.78
N ILE A 360 -9.57 9.17 -4.31
CA ILE A 360 -9.43 8.82 -2.89
C ILE A 360 -8.11 9.37 -2.31
N GLY A 361 -7.09 9.60 -3.15
CA GLY A 361 -5.79 10.11 -2.70
C GLY A 361 -4.91 9.03 -2.09
N ILE A 362 -4.74 7.91 -2.79
CA ILE A 362 -3.89 6.77 -2.38
C ILE A 362 -2.66 6.71 -3.27
N PRO A 363 -1.44 6.60 -2.70
CA PRO A 363 -0.21 6.55 -3.48
C PRO A 363 0.00 5.21 -4.18
N LEU A 364 0.71 5.22 -5.32
CA LEU A 364 1.12 4.04 -6.08
C LEU A 364 2.35 3.39 -5.44
N PRO A 365 2.35 2.07 -5.17
CA PRO A 365 3.43 1.39 -4.45
C PRO A 365 4.80 1.59 -5.10
N PHE A 366 5.81 1.94 -4.30
CA PHE A 366 7.21 2.18 -4.65
C PHE A 366 7.47 3.33 -5.64
N VAL A 367 6.45 3.89 -6.26
CA VAL A 367 6.55 4.90 -7.34
C VAL A 367 6.17 6.29 -6.83
N SER A 368 5.03 6.42 -6.17
CA SER A 368 4.55 7.70 -5.66
C SER A 368 5.46 8.29 -4.58
N ARG A 369 5.47 9.61 -4.50
CA ARG A 369 6.06 10.32 -3.37
C ARG A 369 5.36 9.94 -2.07
N GLY A 370 6.14 9.49 -1.08
CA GLY A 370 5.61 9.18 0.26
C GLY A 370 6.68 8.52 1.12
N GLY A 371 7.23 9.26 2.10
CA GLY A 371 8.30 8.75 2.96
C GLY A 371 7.86 7.58 3.81
N SER A 372 6.83 7.75 4.64
CA SER A 372 6.29 6.70 5.52
C SER A 372 5.75 5.52 4.73
N PHE A 373 5.12 5.80 3.58
CA PHE A 373 4.63 4.76 2.69
C PHE A 373 5.76 3.91 2.12
N MET A 374 6.85 4.53 1.63
CA MET A 374 8.04 3.83 1.16
C MET A 374 8.65 2.96 2.26
N LEU A 375 8.77 3.49 3.49
CA LEU A 375 9.29 2.76 4.64
C LEU A 375 8.42 1.55 4.97
N SER A 376 7.11 1.72 5.06
CA SER A 376 6.16 0.64 5.38
C SER A 376 6.18 -0.46 4.32
N LEU A 377 6.24 -0.10 3.03
CA LEU A 377 6.33 -1.06 1.94
C LEU A 377 7.66 -1.84 1.96
N LEU A 378 8.79 -1.18 2.24
CA LEU A 378 10.08 -1.87 2.34
C LEU A 378 10.14 -2.78 3.56
N ILE A 379 9.49 -2.42 4.69
CA ILE A 379 9.27 -3.34 5.82
C ILE A 379 8.44 -4.56 5.39
N CYS A 380 7.38 -4.36 4.61
CA CYS A 380 6.58 -5.46 4.04
C CYS A 380 7.43 -6.39 3.15
N VAL A 381 8.29 -5.82 2.30
CA VAL A 381 9.24 -6.62 1.49
C VAL A 381 10.20 -7.40 2.39
N GLY A 382 10.69 -6.79 3.47
CA GLY A 382 11.53 -7.46 4.47
C GLY A 382 10.82 -8.65 5.12
N LEU A 383 9.52 -8.51 5.47
CA LEU A 383 8.70 -9.61 5.99
C LEU A 383 8.55 -10.73 4.96
N LEU A 384 8.27 -10.40 3.70
CA LEU A 384 8.18 -11.39 2.62
C LEU A 384 9.50 -12.14 2.40
N GLN A 385 10.62 -11.42 2.44
CA GLN A 385 11.95 -12.04 2.37
C GLN A 385 12.21 -12.96 3.57
N SER A 386 11.85 -12.55 4.78
CA SER A 386 11.95 -13.38 5.96
C SER A 386 11.14 -14.68 5.82
N ILE A 387 9.88 -14.58 5.35
CA ILE A 387 9.02 -15.77 5.13
C ILE A 387 9.66 -16.69 4.09
N TYR A 388 10.14 -16.13 2.98
CA TYR A 388 10.76 -16.88 1.90
C TYR A 388 12.06 -17.59 2.32
N MET A 389 12.91 -16.90 3.09
CA MET A 389 14.17 -17.49 3.59
C MET A 389 13.96 -18.62 4.60
N HIS A 390 12.84 -18.61 5.34
CA HIS A 390 12.49 -19.62 6.34
C HIS A 390 11.52 -20.69 5.80
N ARG A 391 11.38 -20.83 4.47
CA ARG A 391 10.56 -21.86 3.84
C ARG A 391 11.09 -23.28 4.12
N PRO A 392 10.25 -24.33 4.09
CA PRO A 392 10.66 -25.72 4.30
C PRO A 392 11.67 -26.19 3.25
N GLN A 393 12.63 -27.01 3.67
CA GLN A 393 13.72 -27.48 2.76
C GLN A 393 13.27 -28.39 1.62
N HIS A 394 12.10 -29.06 1.73
CA HIS A 394 11.58 -29.90 0.65
C HIS A 394 11.07 -29.09 -0.55
N VAL A 395 10.75 -27.83 -0.38
CA VAL A 395 10.38 -26.91 -1.48
C VAL A 395 11.61 -26.64 -2.34
N ASP A 396 12.80 -26.47 -1.73
CA ASP A 396 14.06 -26.27 -2.45
C ASP A 396 14.44 -27.47 -3.34
N LYS A 397 14.09 -28.70 -2.93
CA LYS A 397 14.35 -29.91 -3.71
C LYS A 397 13.45 -30.03 -4.94
N LEU A 398 12.19 -29.61 -4.83
CA LEU A 398 11.26 -29.61 -5.97
C LEU A 398 11.64 -28.59 -7.03
N GLU A 399 12.14 -27.40 -6.63
CA GLU A 399 12.64 -26.38 -7.57
C GLU A 399 13.88 -26.85 -8.35
N LEU A 400 14.76 -27.64 -7.73
CA LEU A 400 15.97 -28.19 -8.34
C LEU A 400 15.71 -29.36 -9.31
N THR A 401 14.53 -29.99 -9.23
CA THR A 401 14.15 -31.12 -10.13
C THR A 401 13.37 -30.68 -11.35
N HIS A 402 12.89 -29.43 -11.42
CA HIS A 402 12.11 -28.87 -12.52
C HIS A 402 12.78 -27.68 -13.25
N GLY A 403 13.99 -27.30 -12.89
CA GLY A 403 14.87 -26.33 -13.53
C GLY A 403 16.02 -27.01 -14.23
#